data_73a1e146ef998ad05eeb88588131e3be
#
_entry.id   73a1e146ef998ad05eeb88588131e3be
#
_cell.length_a   1.000
_cell.length_b   1.000
_cell.length_c   1.000
_cell.angle_alpha   90.00
_cell.angle_beta   90.00
_cell.angle_gamma   90.00
#
_symmetry.space_group_name_H-M   'P 1'
#
loop_
_entity.id
_entity.type
_entity.pdbx_description
1 polymer ?
#
loop_
_entity_poly.entity_id
_entity_poly.type
_entity_poly.pdbx_seq_one_letter_code
_entity_poly.pdbx_strand_id
1 'polypeptide(L)'
;QRGKTDSQLCLYQYRKFHNLSMSFRKAWAIVKCKMLVCKVTGTSFKNRQEALRRIEKYAKTGANIQVAFDREVNNLNDTNAIKVNVSVNGSKEYHLGYLPKGVADYIAPIFDKINSLKGQFIEVVGGCWGKPIRGCKVGIIL
;
A
#
# COMPACT_ATOMS: atom_id res chain seq x y z
N GLN A 1 22.45 10.20 -0.68
CA GLN A 1 22.30 9.81 -2.07
C GLN A 1 21.46 10.84 -2.80
N ARG A 2 22.02 11.39 -3.85
CA ARG A 2 21.36 12.43 -4.61
C ARG A 2 20.16 11.86 -5.38
N GLY A 3 19.08 12.64 -5.47
CA GLY A 3 17.93 12.34 -6.31
C GLY A 3 16.89 11.41 -5.71
N LYS A 4 17.13 10.88 -4.50
CA LYS A 4 16.12 10.06 -3.85
C LYS A 4 15.20 10.91 -2.98
N THR A 5 13.89 10.70 -3.13
CA THR A 5 12.89 11.31 -2.26
C THR A 5 12.92 10.65 -0.89
N ASP A 6 12.32 11.29 0.12
CA ASP A 6 12.20 10.71 1.45
C ASP A 6 11.48 9.35 1.43
N SER A 7 10.43 9.22 0.62
CA SER A 7 9.71 7.96 0.51
C SER A 7 10.55 6.86 -0.15
N GLN A 8 11.41 7.21 -1.12
CA GLN A 8 12.34 6.25 -1.73
C GLN A 8 13.40 5.79 -0.74
N LEU A 9 13.91 6.69 0.09
CA LEU A 9 14.85 6.32 1.16
C LEU A 9 14.19 5.41 2.20
N CYS A 10 12.95 5.70 2.57
CA CYS A 10 12.18 4.87 3.49
C CYS A 10 12.01 3.46 2.95
N LEU A 11 11.65 3.33 1.68
CA LEU A 11 11.48 2.04 1.04
C LEU A 11 12.80 1.27 0.97
N TYR A 12 13.90 1.96 0.66
CA TYR A 12 15.23 1.36 0.65
C TYR A 12 15.60 0.82 2.02
N GLN A 13 15.39 1.61 3.07
CA GLN A 13 15.68 1.19 4.44
C GLN A 13 14.82 0.02 4.87
N TYR A 14 13.53 0.03 4.53
CA TYR A 14 12.65 -1.08 4.82
C TYR A 14 13.17 -2.38 4.20
N ARG A 15 13.55 -2.34 2.93
CA ARG A 15 14.07 -3.52 2.23
C ARG A 15 15.40 -4.00 2.81
N LYS A 16 16.27 -3.06 3.20
CA LYS A 16 17.55 -3.39 3.81
C LYS A 16 17.38 -4.17 5.11
N PHE A 17 16.39 -3.83 5.91
CA PHE A 17 16.14 -4.48 7.20
C PHE A 17 15.05 -5.55 7.14
N HIS A 18 14.71 -6.00 5.96
CA HIS A 18 13.67 -7.01 5.75
C HIS A 18 13.91 -8.31 6.53
N ASN A 19 15.15 -8.70 6.77
CA ASN A 19 15.48 -9.95 7.48
C ASN A 19 15.45 -9.80 9.00
N LEU A 20 15.25 -8.62 9.55
CA LEU A 20 15.11 -8.42 10.99
C LEU A 20 13.75 -8.91 11.47
N SER A 21 13.60 -9.06 12.79
CA SER A 21 12.32 -9.46 13.36
C SER A 21 11.20 -8.52 12.92
N MET A 22 9.98 -9.04 12.83
CA MET A 22 8.84 -8.24 12.35
C MET A 22 8.64 -6.98 13.18
N SER A 23 8.70 -7.07 14.51
CA SER A 23 8.50 -5.91 15.37
C SER A 23 9.60 -4.87 15.20
N PHE A 24 10.85 -5.32 15.07
CA PHE A 24 11.98 -4.42 14.86
C PHE A 24 11.90 -3.70 13.51
N ARG A 25 11.59 -4.45 12.44
CA ARG A 25 11.42 -3.85 11.10
C ARG A 25 10.32 -2.80 11.09
N LYS A 26 9.20 -3.11 11.72
CA LYS A 26 8.05 -2.22 11.79
C LYS A 26 8.39 -0.93 12.55
N ALA A 27 9.01 -1.08 13.72
CA ALA A 27 9.43 0.06 14.53
C ALA A 27 10.46 0.91 13.79
N TRP A 28 11.44 0.28 13.13
CA TRP A 28 12.45 0.99 12.35
C TRP A 28 11.81 1.80 11.22
N ALA A 29 10.91 1.18 10.44
CA ALA A 29 10.26 1.85 9.32
C ALA A 29 9.44 3.06 9.78
N ILE A 30 8.68 2.92 10.86
CA ILE A 30 7.84 4.00 11.39
C ILE A 30 8.69 5.15 11.95
N VAL A 31 9.66 4.83 12.80
CA VAL A 31 10.46 5.86 13.49
C VAL A 31 11.39 6.58 12.52
N LYS A 32 12.07 5.86 11.64
CA LYS A 32 13.05 6.46 10.72
C LYS A 32 12.41 7.12 9.51
N CYS A 33 11.41 6.49 8.92
CA CYS A 33 10.83 6.91 7.64
C CYS A 33 9.45 7.51 7.76
N LYS A 34 8.81 7.38 8.91
CA LYS A 34 7.41 7.81 9.11
C LYS A 34 6.49 7.20 8.06
N MET A 35 6.76 5.97 7.69
CA MET A 35 5.97 5.21 6.71
C MET A 35 5.45 3.94 7.36
N LEU A 36 4.15 3.72 7.28
CA LEU A 36 3.50 2.51 7.75
C LEU A 36 3.23 1.59 6.57
N VAL A 37 3.84 0.41 6.58
CA VAL A 37 3.65 -0.59 5.52
C VAL A 37 2.58 -1.59 5.94
N CYS A 38 1.63 -1.84 5.06
CA CYS A 38 0.57 -2.81 5.31
C CYS A 38 0.16 -3.54 4.03
N LYS A 39 -0.54 -4.66 4.20
CA LYS A 39 -1.07 -5.43 3.09
C LYS A 39 -2.52 -5.01 2.83
N VAL A 40 -2.85 -4.77 1.57
CA VAL A 40 -4.23 -4.43 1.17
C VAL A 40 -5.13 -5.65 1.37
N THR A 41 -6.33 -5.44 1.90
CA THR A 41 -7.33 -6.48 2.10
C THR A 41 -8.39 -6.43 1.00
N GLY A 42 -9.13 -7.53 0.82
CA GLY A 42 -10.22 -7.60 -0.15
C GLY A 42 -9.74 -7.73 -1.59
N THR A 43 -8.52 -8.24 -1.81
CA THR A 43 -7.95 -8.36 -3.16
C THR A 43 -8.36 -9.65 -3.87
N SER A 44 -9.10 -10.54 -3.23
CA SER A 44 -9.41 -11.86 -3.76
C SER A 44 -10.46 -11.87 -4.89
N PHE A 45 -11.18 -10.77 -5.11
CA PHE A 45 -12.15 -10.68 -6.17
C PHE A 45 -11.49 -10.79 -7.55
N LYS A 46 -12.14 -11.48 -8.48
CA LYS A 46 -11.59 -11.82 -9.80
C LYS A 46 -11.02 -10.61 -10.55
N ASN A 47 -11.77 -9.52 -10.62
CA ASN A 47 -11.34 -8.31 -11.33
C ASN A 47 -10.14 -7.63 -10.64
N ARG A 48 -10.06 -7.72 -9.32
CA ARG A 48 -8.91 -7.18 -8.56
C ARG A 48 -7.68 -8.06 -8.75
N GLN A 49 -7.85 -9.37 -8.84
CA GLN A 49 -6.76 -10.30 -9.15
C GLN A 49 -6.17 -10.03 -10.52
N GLU A 50 -7.02 -9.79 -11.52
CA GLU A 50 -6.57 -9.46 -12.86
C GLU A 50 -5.81 -8.12 -12.87
N ALA A 51 -6.30 -7.14 -12.16
CA ALA A 51 -5.61 -5.85 -12.01
C ALA A 51 -4.24 -6.03 -11.37
N LEU A 52 -4.14 -6.83 -10.31
CA LEU A 52 -2.86 -7.11 -9.64
C LEU A 52 -1.87 -7.83 -10.54
N ARG A 53 -2.35 -8.75 -11.37
CA ARG A 53 -1.51 -9.43 -12.35
C ARG A 53 -0.90 -8.44 -13.34
N ARG A 54 -1.69 -7.48 -13.80
CA ARG A 54 -1.22 -6.42 -14.71
C ARG A 54 -0.24 -5.48 -14.02
N ILE A 55 -0.53 -5.09 -12.79
CA ILE A 55 0.35 -4.21 -12.00
C ILE A 55 1.71 -4.88 -11.78
N GLU A 56 1.73 -6.18 -11.49
CA GLU A 56 2.97 -6.92 -11.34
C GLU A 56 3.84 -6.83 -12.60
N LYS A 57 3.24 -6.96 -13.78
CA LYS A 57 3.95 -6.81 -15.05
C LYS A 57 4.50 -5.40 -15.23
N TYR A 58 3.68 -4.39 -14.96
CA TYR A 58 4.12 -2.99 -15.06
C TYR A 58 5.25 -2.67 -14.09
N ALA A 59 5.18 -3.19 -12.88
CA ALA A 59 6.23 -2.99 -11.88
C ALA A 59 7.58 -3.54 -12.35
N LYS A 60 7.56 -4.68 -13.04
CA LYS A 60 8.78 -5.29 -13.58
C LYS A 60 9.42 -4.45 -14.71
N THR A 61 8.63 -3.65 -15.41
CA THR A 61 9.12 -2.79 -16.48
C THR A 61 9.54 -1.42 -16.00
N GLY A 62 9.46 -1.14 -14.71
CA GLY A 62 9.83 0.16 -14.16
C GLY A 62 8.78 1.24 -14.31
N ALA A 63 7.53 0.88 -14.61
CA ALA A 63 6.43 1.83 -14.73
C ALA A 63 6.19 2.56 -13.40
N ASN A 64 5.71 3.81 -13.48
CA ASN A 64 5.36 4.60 -12.31
C ASN A 64 3.99 4.17 -11.78
N ILE A 65 3.97 3.47 -10.65
CA ILE A 65 2.75 3.01 -9.99
C ILE A 65 2.46 3.92 -8.82
N GLN A 66 1.31 4.59 -8.87
CA GLN A 66 0.87 5.53 -7.83
C GLN A 66 -0.25 4.91 -7.02
N VAL A 67 -0.24 5.17 -5.71
CA VAL A 67 -1.25 4.70 -4.77
C VAL A 67 -1.99 5.91 -4.20
N ALA A 68 -3.31 5.83 -4.20
CA ALA A 68 -4.18 6.83 -3.60
C ALA A 68 -5.12 6.19 -2.59
N PHE A 69 -5.49 6.94 -1.58
CA PHE A 69 -6.41 6.49 -0.54
C PHE A 69 -7.65 7.37 -0.51
N ASP A 70 -8.82 6.73 -0.37
CA ASP A 70 -10.11 7.43 -0.26
C ASP A 70 -10.86 6.96 0.97
N ARG A 71 -11.35 7.91 1.76
CA ARG A 71 -12.23 7.61 2.89
C ARG A 71 -13.61 7.19 2.37
N GLU A 72 -14.13 6.10 2.91
CA GLU A 72 -15.47 5.61 2.59
C GLU A 72 -16.34 5.67 3.83
N VAL A 73 -16.73 6.89 4.21
CA VAL A 73 -17.50 7.14 5.45
C VAL A 73 -18.89 6.51 5.44
N ASN A 74 -19.44 6.24 4.27
CA ASN A 74 -20.77 5.64 4.10
C ASN A 74 -20.73 4.11 4.06
N ASN A 75 -19.58 3.49 4.34
CA ASN A 75 -19.47 2.04 4.39
C ASN A 75 -20.27 1.50 5.56
N LEU A 76 -21.26 0.63 5.28
CA LEU A 76 -22.15 0.08 6.31
C LEU A 76 -21.45 -0.85 7.28
N ASN A 77 -20.36 -1.49 6.84
CA ASN A 77 -19.62 -2.45 7.66
C ASN A 77 -18.52 -1.79 8.49
N ASP A 78 -17.99 -0.68 8.03
CA ASP A 78 -16.87 0.00 8.71
C ASP A 78 -16.84 1.47 8.30
N THR A 79 -17.23 2.35 9.22
CA THR A 79 -17.23 3.79 8.98
C THR A 79 -15.82 4.39 8.87
N ASN A 80 -14.79 3.62 9.27
CA ASN A 80 -13.39 4.03 9.13
C ASN A 80 -12.73 3.46 7.87
N ALA A 81 -13.49 2.82 6.99
CA ALA A 81 -12.96 2.19 5.79
C ALA A 81 -12.20 3.18 4.91
N ILE A 82 -11.04 2.77 4.44
CA ILE A 82 -10.19 3.54 3.53
C ILE A 82 -9.90 2.68 2.32
N LYS A 83 -10.35 3.13 1.15
CA LYS A 83 -10.11 2.45 -0.12
C LYS A 83 -8.67 2.64 -0.56
N VAL A 84 -8.12 1.62 -1.19
CA VAL A 84 -6.81 1.68 -1.82
C VAL A 84 -7.01 1.63 -3.33
N ASN A 85 -6.59 2.68 -4.01
CA ASN A 85 -6.66 2.81 -5.46
C ASN A 85 -5.25 2.91 -6.03
N VAL A 86 -5.04 2.36 -7.21
CA VAL A 86 -3.76 2.47 -7.90
C VAL A 86 -3.95 3.00 -9.32
N SER A 87 -2.95 3.68 -9.81
CA SER A 87 -2.86 4.10 -11.21
C SER A 87 -1.45 3.83 -11.73
N VAL A 88 -1.34 3.57 -13.03
CA VAL A 88 -0.05 3.31 -13.69
C VAL A 88 0.20 4.45 -14.68
N ASN A 89 1.37 5.10 -14.56
CA ASN A 89 1.79 6.19 -15.44
C ASN A 89 0.73 7.30 -15.59
N GLY A 90 0.03 7.61 -14.48
CA GLY A 90 -1.00 8.65 -14.47
C GLY A 90 -2.33 8.27 -15.12
N SER A 91 -2.54 7.00 -15.40
CA SER A 91 -3.80 6.50 -15.95
C SER A 91 -4.94 6.58 -14.93
N LYS A 92 -6.14 6.17 -15.35
CA LYS A 92 -7.31 6.12 -14.48
C LYS A 92 -7.03 5.24 -13.26
N GLU A 93 -7.50 5.69 -12.09
CA GLU A 93 -7.38 4.93 -10.85
C GLU A 93 -8.23 3.66 -10.89
N TYR A 94 -7.70 2.59 -10.31
CA TYR A 94 -8.37 1.31 -10.17
C TYR A 94 -8.44 0.92 -8.69
N HIS A 95 -9.63 0.54 -8.23
CA HIS A 95 -9.85 0.12 -6.84
C HIS A 95 -9.33 -1.29 -6.61
N LEU A 96 -8.34 -1.45 -5.72
CA LEU A 96 -7.75 -2.76 -5.39
C LEU A 96 -8.35 -3.40 -4.16
N GLY A 97 -8.74 -2.62 -3.19
CA GLY A 97 -9.22 -3.13 -1.92
C GLY A 97 -9.25 -2.06 -0.85
N TYR A 98 -9.02 -2.46 0.38
CA TYR A 98 -9.09 -1.59 1.54
C TYR A 98 -7.86 -1.76 2.41
N LEU A 99 -7.56 -0.75 3.24
CA LEU A 99 -6.60 -0.91 4.31
C LEU A 99 -7.15 -1.89 5.35
N PRO A 100 -6.28 -2.68 6.01
CA PRO A 100 -6.72 -3.54 7.11
C PRO A 100 -7.47 -2.74 8.18
N LYS A 101 -8.48 -3.35 8.80
CA LYS A 101 -9.34 -2.66 9.76
C LYS A 101 -8.56 -1.95 10.87
N GLY A 102 -7.57 -2.61 11.47
CA GLY A 102 -6.77 -2.01 12.53
C GLY A 102 -5.96 -0.81 12.06
N VAL A 103 -5.44 -0.86 10.84
CA VAL A 103 -4.72 0.26 10.22
C VAL A 103 -5.70 1.40 9.92
N ALA A 104 -6.85 1.07 9.34
CA ALA A 104 -7.87 2.07 9.01
C ALA A 104 -8.37 2.80 10.27
N ASP A 105 -8.59 2.08 11.36
CA ASP A 105 -9.03 2.67 12.62
C ASP A 105 -8.01 3.67 13.18
N TYR A 106 -6.72 3.38 13.00
CA TYR A 106 -5.65 4.28 13.42
C TYR A 106 -5.50 5.48 12.49
N ILE A 107 -5.60 5.26 11.19
CA ILE A 107 -5.31 6.27 10.17
C ILE A 107 -6.51 7.19 9.89
N ALA A 108 -7.75 6.69 10.04
CA ALA A 108 -8.95 7.47 9.69
C ALA A 108 -9.01 8.84 10.39
N PRO A 109 -8.76 8.98 11.71
CA PRO A 109 -8.76 10.29 12.34
C PRO A 109 -7.67 11.23 11.79
N ILE A 110 -6.51 10.68 11.45
CA ILE A 110 -5.41 11.46 10.85
C ILE A 110 -5.80 11.93 9.46
N PHE A 111 -6.39 11.03 8.67
CA PHE A 111 -6.89 11.35 7.33
C PHE A 111 -7.92 12.47 7.37
N ASP A 112 -8.85 12.40 8.31
CA ASP A 112 -9.92 13.40 8.43
C ASP A 112 -9.39 14.80 8.79
N LYS A 113 -8.25 14.86 9.50
CA LYS A 113 -7.62 16.14 9.85
C LYS A 113 -6.88 16.77 8.68
N ILE A 114 -6.16 15.96 7.88
CA ILE A 114 -5.31 16.49 6.82
C ILE A 114 -5.94 16.38 5.43
N ASN A 115 -7.09 15.72 5.32
CA ASN A 115 -7.90 15.54 4.10
C ASN A 115 -7.18 14.79 2.97
N SER A 116 -5.98 14.31 3.17
CA SER A 116 -5.27 13.52 2.18
C SER A 116 -4.16 12.71 2.83
N LEU A 117 -3.85 11.57 2.22
CA LEU A 117 -2.71 10.74 2.61
C LEU A 117 -1.93 10.41 1.36
N LYS A 118 -0.62 10.40 1.50
CA LYS A 118 0.27 9.93 0.43
C LYS A 118 0.55 8.45 0.64
N GLY A 119 0.50 7.70 -0.45
CA GLY A 119 0.82 6.29 -0.43
C GLY A 119 1.96 5.98 -1.37
N GLN A 120 2.53 4.80 -1.19
CA GLN A 120 3.56 4.28 -2.06
C GLN A 120 3.32 2.81 -2.33
N PHE A 121 3.41 2.42 -3.59
CA PHE A 121 3.38 1.01 -3.97
C PHE A 121 4.67 0.33 -3.51
N ILE A 122 4.53 -0.82 -2.85
CA ILE A 122 5.69 -1.60 -2.39
C ILE A 122 5.90 -2.79 -3.31
N GLU A 123 4.96 -3.74 -3.32
CA GLU A 123 5.08 -4.95 -4.15
C GLU A 123 3.76 -5.70 -4.25
N VAL A 124 3.66 -6.53 -5.28
CA VAL A 124 2.61 -7.55 -5.38
C VAL A 124 3.17 -8.83 -4.80
N VAL A 125 2.40 -9.50 -3.95
CA VAL A 125 2.78 -10.77 -3.32
C VAL A 125 1.84 -11.88 -3.75
N GLY A 126 2.27 -13.14 -3.65
CA GLY A 126 1.47 -14.28 -4.08
C GLY A 126 1.44 -14.44 -5.60
N GLY A 127 0.43 -15.14 -6.11
CA GLY A 127 0.32 -15.46 -7.54
C GLY A 127 1.31 -16.53 -7.97
N CYS A 128 1.76 -17.37 -7.05
CA CYS A 128 2.74 -18.42 -7.30
C CYS A 128 2.26 -19.76 -6.73
N TRP A 129 3.04 -20.81 -6.97
CA TRP A 129 2.75 -22.15 -6.46
C TRP A 129 2.63 -22.12 -4.93
N GLY A 130 1.54 -22.63 -4.41
CA GLY A 130 1.27 -22.62 -2.97
C GLY A 130 0.56 -21.37 -2.46
N LYS A 131 0.60 -20.26 -3.20
CA LYS A 131 -0.11 -19.01 -2.87
C LYS A 131 -0.69 -18.38 -4.12
N PRO A 132 -1.77 -18.97 -4.67
CA PRO A 132 -2.30 -18.50 -5.97
C PRO A 132 -2.95 -17.12 -5.91
N ILE A 133 -3.45 -16.71 -4.74
CA ILE A 133 -4.11 -15.41 -4.60
C ILE A 133 -3.06 -14.31 -4.45
N ARG A 134 -3.14 -13.33 -5.33
CA ARG A 134 -2.25 -12.16 -5.26
C ARG A 134 -2.74 -11.17 -4.21
N GLY A 135 -1.80 -10.58 -3.50
CA GLY A 135 -2.03 -9.46 -2.61
C GLY A 135 -1.12 -8.31 -2.99
N CYS A 136 -1.25 -7.20 -2.30
CA CYS A 136 -0.45 -6.01 -2.54
C CYS A 136 -0.03 -5.39 -1.22
N LYS A 137 1.22 -4.99 -1.11
CA LYS A 137 1.72 -4.20 0.02
C LYS A 137 1.84 -2.75 -0.40
N VAL A 138 1.37 -1.87 0.45
CA VAL A 138 1.45 -0.42 0.23
C VAL A 138 2.03 0.26 1.47
N GLY A 139 2.67 1.39 1.27
CA GLY A 139 3.15 2.24 2.35
C GLY A 139 2.27 3.46 2.50
N ILE A 140 2.00 3.84 3.74
CA ILE A 140 1.28 5.06 4.07
C ILE A 140 2.30 6.03 4.63
N ILE A 141 2.46 7.17 4.00
CA ILE A 141 3.41 8.20 4.41
C ILE A 141 2.73 9.14 5.40
N LEU A 142 3.26 9.17 6.60
CA LEU A 142 2.71 9.94 7.72
C LEU A 142 3.37 11.32 7.83
#